data_6b6bc89aadf332821dbe796b5247681e
#
_entry.id   6b6bc89aadf332821dbe796b5247681e
#
_cell.length_a   1.000
_cell.length_b   1.000
_cell.length_c   1.000
_cell.angle_alpha   90.00
_cell.angle_beta   90.00
_cell.angle_gamma   90.00
#
_symmetry.space_group_name_H-M   'P 1'
#
loop_
_entity.id
_entity.type
_entity.pdbx_description
1 polymer ?
#
loop_
_entity_poly.entity_id
_entity_poly.type
_entity_poly.pdbx_seq_one_letter_code
_entity_poly.pdbx_strand_id
1 'polypeptide(L)'
;MKGRKLFWLAALMLLFFACGGNKKISEPKTVTASLGAEPSILDAAKASDRYSFIILDYINENLTDILTEDNGEIKILPALAESWTHNADYTEWTFKLREAYWSDGVKIRAEDFVYSIRRIINAESASPMAMYYDYIKNAQDILKGKLDYSEIGIKALDERTLQIVTENPIKNLHEFAAKIPPQREDIIKEFGLSYGSEAEKIICSGAFKVKTWVHNSKIELVKNEKFWNAKNVKIDALTFKIINEENAALGELLNGSIDIANAYSISWINKLKKENRFAEINGVDSRVQYIFMNQKDKLFSNKKIRQALSASLDRKEICTDLFDDIYKPAYGFVSIATELEGKNYRNLAGEPIQELIKKVPDPKTHFIEGLKELGLGDDPSKITISIMFPSNESSKFDEYLQNRLSNVLGVNVELDKIEGTVFKKRNKSLDYQVGFKSWGGGIDTPARYLDLFLPGNKIVPIGWENNEYTDLVLRAKKSSDFNEKLELFKKAEMILLAEECGIAPYANQTYNIFMQTKLKGVKQFYPGTYNLKYAFIED
;
A
#
# COMPACT_ATOMS: atom_id res chain seq x y z
N MET A 1 -91.26 -11.65 1.60
CA MET A 1 -91.36 -12.44 2.82
C MET A 1 -90.00 -13.06 3.00
N LYS A 2 -89.12 -12.52 3.67
CA LYS A 2 -88.79 -12.51 4.99
C LYS A 2 -87.51 -13.12 5.31
N GLY A 3 -86.58 -12.69 5.88
CA GLY A 3 -86.53 -12.12 7.16
C GLY A 3 -85.70 -12.98 8.11
N ARG A 4 -84.61 -12.41 8.63
CA ARG A 4 -83.97 -12.85 9.88
C ARG A 4 -83.32 -14.21 9.93
N LYS A 5 -81.98 -14.19 9.79
CA LYS A 5 -81.00 -14.80 10.75
C LYS A 5 -79.64 -14.28 10.48
N LEU A 6 -79.38 -13.09 10.92
CA LEU A 6 -78.05 -12.49 11.08
C LEU A 6 -77.97 -12.17 12.57
N PHE A 7 -77.17 -12.83 13.31
CA PHE A 7 -76.68 -12.55 14.66
C PHE A 7 -76.32 -13.90 15.30
N TRP A 8 -75.09 -14.23 15.33
CA TRP A 8 -74.34 -15.08 16.26
C TRP A 8 -73.07 -15.65 15.57
N LEU A 9 -72.11 -14.75 15.24
CA LEU A 9 -70.78 -15.13 14.90
C LEU A 9 -69.77 -13.94 15.14
N ALA A 10 -69.95 -13.35 16.33
CA ALA A 10 -69.08 -12.25 16.75
C ALA A 10 -68.76 -12.35 18.24
N ALA A 11 -68.28 -13.49 18.70
CA ALA A 11 -67.78 -13.64 20.08
C ALA A 11 -66.90 -14.86 20.26
N LEU A 12 -65.80 -15.02 19.40
CA LEU A 12 -64.75 -15.98 19.69
C LEU A 12 -63.43 -15.61 18.93
N MET A 13 -63.08 -14.33 18.99
CA MET A 13 -61.78 -13.86 18.45
C MET A 13 -61.16 -12.83 19.39
N LEU A 14 -61.06 -13.14 20.66
CA LEU A 14 -60.40 -12.31 21.65
C LEU A 14 -59.86 -13.19 22.77
N LEU A 15 -58.80 -13.98 22.52
CA LEU A 15 -57.93 -14.56 23.57
C LEU A 15 -56.72 -15.30 22.94
N PHE A 16 -55.92 -14.59 22.10
CA PHE A 16 -54.54 -14.96 21.84
C PHE A 16 -53.68 -13.71 21.69
N PHE A 17 -53.71 -12.86 22.70
CA PHE A 17 -52.74 -11.81 22.88
C PHE A 17 -52.17 -11.92 24.28
N ALA A 18 -51.21 -12.80 24.48
CA ALA A 18 -50.26 -12.67 25.58
C ALA A 18 -49.08 -13.62 25.35
N CYS A 19 -47.89 -13.08 25.46
CA CYS A 19 -46.56 -13.74 25.44
C CYS A 19 -45.94 -13.95 24.07
N GLY A 20 -45.76 -12.87 23.33
CA GLY A 20 -44.65 -12.71 22.39
C GLY A 20 -43.84 -11.50 22.82
N GLY A 21 -42.80 -11.69 23.61
CA GLY A 21 -41.83 -10.63 23.90
C GLY A 21 -41.27 -10.12 22.54
N ASN A 22 -41.67 -8.90 22.17
CA ASN A 22 -41.05 -8.19 21.05
C ASN A 22 -39.55 -8.06 21.38
N LYS A 23 -38.71 -9.01 20.95
CA LYS A 23 -37.33 -8.70 20.64
C LYS A 23 -37.40 -7.62 19.57
N LYS A 24 -37.19 -6.37 19.94
CA LYS A 24 -36.84 -5.33 18.96
C LYS A 24 -35.74 -5.91 18.11
N ILE A 25 -36.03 -6.28 16.88
CA ILE A 25 -35.04 -6.60 15.89
C ILE A 25 -34.30 -5.28 15.70
N SER A 26 -33.12 -5.14 16.30
CA SER A 26 -32.27 -3.97 16.06
C SER A 26 -31.97 -3.92 14.58
N GLU A 27 -32.06 -2.75 13.97
CA GLU A 27 -31.63 -2.57 12.59
C GLU A 27 -30.17 -3.01 12.46
N PRO A 28 -29.79 -3.68 11.36
CA PRO A 28 -28.42 -4.14 11.17
C PRO A 28 -27.46 -2.95 11.14
N LYS A 29 -26.41 -3.02 11.94
CA LYS A 29 -25.35 -1.99 11.99
C LYS A 29 -24.51 -2.07 10.72
N THR A 30 -24.75 -1.17 9.79
CA THR A 30 -24.08 -1.11 8.50
C THR A 30 -23.17 0.12 8.42
N VAL A 31 -21.95 -0.07 7.90
CA VAL A 31 -21.03 1.02 7.56
C VAL A 31 -20.87 1.06 6.05
N THR A 32 -20.99 2.26 5.49
CA THR A 32 -20.80 2.50 4.05
C THR A 32 -19.52 3.31 3.83
N ALA A 33 -18.64 2.81 2.95
CA ALA A 33 -17.37 3.43 2.59
C ALA A 33 -17.30 3.70 1.09
N SER A 34 -16.46 4.64 0.67
CA SER A 34 -16.12 4.81 -0.75
C SER A 34 -14.93 3.93 -1.13
N LEU A 35 -14.99 3.37 -2.33
CA LEU A 35 -13.89 2.69 -3.00
C LEU A 35 -13.61 3.43 -4.31
N GLY A 36 -12.38 3.93 -4.49
CA GLY A 36 -12.03 4.84 -5.59
C GLY A 36 -11.98 4.22 -6.98
N ALA A 37 -11.99 2.88 -7.09
CA ALA A 37 -12.17 2.16 -8.35
C ALA A 37 -12.64 0.72 -8.09
N GLU A 38 -13.05 0.06 -9.16
CA GLU A 38 -13.40 -1.35 -9.18
C GLU A 38 -12.20 -2.22 -8.84
N PRO A 39 -12.29 -3.17 -7.87
CA PRO A 39 -11.32 -4.23 -7.70
C PRO A 39 -11.17 -5.06 -8.97
N SER A 40 -9.96 -5.34 -9.39
CA SER A 40 -9.73 -6.16 -10.59
C SER A 40 -10.09 -7.63 -10.37
N ILE A 41 -9.85 -8.14 -9.16
CA ILE A 41 -10.12 -9.52 -8.76
C ILE A 41 -9.98 -9.67 -7.23
N LEU A 42 -10.78 -10.52 -6.62
CA LEU A 42 -10.69 -10.85 -5.19
C LEU A 42 -10.01 -12.20 -4.95
N ASP A 43 -8.89 -12.41 -5.61
CA ASP A 43 -7.97 -13.56 -5.45
C ASP A 43 -6.62 -13.07 -4.97
N ALA A 44 -6.20 -13.46 -3.77
CA ALA A 44 -4.96 -13.01 -3.14
C ALA A 44 -3.69 -13.35 -3.95
N ALA A 45 -3.73 -14.37 -4.81
CA ALA A 45 -2.61 -14.71 -5.68
C ALA A 45 -2.59 -13.93 -7.01
N LYS A 46 -3.68 -13.28 -7.39
CA LYS A 46 -3.83 -12.59 -8.70
C LYS A 46 -4.03 -11.09 -8.57
N ALA A 47 -4.48 -10.62 -7.41
CA ALA A 47 -4.68 -9.21 -7.13
C ALA A 47 -3.35 -8.44 -7.28
N SER A 48 -3.41 -7.25 -7.88
CA SER A 48 -2.25 -6.37 -8.07
C SER A 48 -2.59 -4.90 -7.88
N ASP A 49 -3.84 -4.60 -7.56
CA ASP A 49 -4.32 -3.24 -7.33
C ASP A 49 -4.76 -3.01 -5.89
N ARG A 50 -4.71 -1.74 -5.47
CA ARG A 50 -5.04 -1.31 -4.11
C ARG A 50 -6.46 -1.69 -3.69
N TYR A 51 -7.44 -1.60 -4.59
CA TYR A 51 -8.85 -1.75 -4.26
C TYR A 51 -9.21 -3.21 -4.03
N SER A 52 -8.59 -4.12 -4.79
CA SER A 52 -8.64 -5.56 -4.51
C SER A 52 -8.11 -5.88 -3.11
N PHE A 53 -6.95 -5.33 -2.72
CA PHE A 53 -6.37 -5.57 -1.40
C PHE A 53 -7.23 -5.01 -0.27
N ILE A 54 -7.86 -3.85 -0.43
CA ILE A 54 -8.77 -3.29 0.58
C ILE A 54 -9.90 -4.29 0.90
N ILE A 55 -10.51 -4.91 -0.10
CA ILE A 55 -11.60 -5.88 0.12
C ILE A 55 -11.03 -7.20 0.66
N LEU A 56 -9.89 -7.67 0.13
CA LEU A 56 -9.23 -8.90 0.59
C LEU A 56 -8.87 -8.85 2.08
N ASP A 57 -8.50 -7.69 2.62
CA ASP A 57 -8.19 -7.49 4.04
C ASP A 57 -9.41 -7.72 4.97
N TYR A 58 -10.64 -7.63 4.46
CA TYR A 58 -11.84 -7.93 5.23
C TYR A 58 -12.31 -9.38 5.09
N ILE A 59 -12.08 -9.99 3.91
CA ILE A 59 -12.59 -11.32 3.59
C ILE A 59 -11.58 -12.44 3.83
N ASN A 60 -10.31 -12.11 3.95
CA ASN A 60 -9.24 -13.04 4.33
C ASN A 60 -8.74 -12.73 5.74
N GLU A 61 -8.29 -13.76 6.42
CA GLU A 61 -7.51 -13.64 7.66
C GLU A 61 -6.12 -14.22 7.43
N ASN A 62 -5.09 -13.51 7.83
CA ASN A 62 -3.70 -13.92 7.64
C ASN A 62 -3.18 -14.72 8.85
N LEU A 63 -1.91 -15.13 8.82
CA LEU A 63 -1.27 -15.79 9.98
C LEU A 63 -1.20 -14.87 11.18
N THR A 64 -0.80 -13.61 10.98
CA THR A 64 -0.79 -12.54 11.97
C THR A 64 -1.59 -11.35 11.45
N ASP A 65 -1.90 -10.39 12.30
CA ASP A 65 -2.57 -9.14 11.94
C ASP A 65 -1.70 -7.94 12.32
N ILE A 66 -1.83 -6.86 11.59
CA ILE A 66 -1.14 -5.59 11.88
C ILE A 66 -2.16 -4.59 12.38
N LEU A 67 -1.82 -3.94 13.47
CA LEU A 67 -2.61 -2.85 14.02
C LEU A 67 -1.71 -1.63 14.21
N THR A 68 -2.07 -0.50 13.61
CA THR A 68 -1.45 0.78 13.91
C THR A 68 -2.26 1.46 15.00
N GLU A 69 -1.65 1.71 16.14
CA GLU A 69 -2.24 2.42 17.26
C GLU A 69 -2.34 3.93 16.97
N ASP A 70 -3.12 4.65 17.79
CA ASP A 70 -3.37 6.08 17.59
C ASP A 70 -2.10 6.95 17.73
N ASN A 71 -1.07 6.44 18.42
CA ASN A 71 0.26 7.06 18.52
C ASN A 71 1.20 6.74 17.34
N GLY A 72 0.73 5.97 16.34
CA GLY A 72 1.51 5.52 15.20
C GLY A 72 2.33 4.25 15.44
N GLU A 73 2.30 3.67 16.64
CA GLU A 73 2.99 2.41 16.97
C GLU A 73 2.33 1.24 16.25
N ILE A 74 3.15 0.42 15.59
CA ILE A 74 2.69 -0.78 14.89
C ILE A 74 2.79 -1.97 15.83
N LYS A 75 1.67 -2.67 16.00
CA LYS A 75 1.58 -3.90 16.78
C LYS A 75 1.25 -5.08 15.89
N ILE A 76 2.00 -6.15 16.04
CA ILE A 76 1.70 -7.42 15.40
C ILE A 76 0.88 -8.27 16.37
N LEU A 77 -0.30 -8.64 15.93
CA LEU A 77 -1.27 -9.39 16.72
C LEU A 77 -1.41 -10.83 16.21
N PRO A 78 -1.64 -11.80 17.12
CA PRO A 78 -2.04 -13.14 16.73
C PRO A 78 -3.37 -13.11 15.95
N ALA A 79 -3.37 -13.72 14.74
CA ALA A 79 -4.57 -13.90 13.92
C ALA A 79 -4.85 -15.39 13.74
N LEU A 80 -4.71 -16.00 12.55
CA LEU A 80 -4.85 -17.47 12.43
C LEU A 80 -3.73 -18.22 13.14
N ALA A 81 -2.52 -17.65 13.26
CA ALA A 81 -1.52 -18.14 14.19
C ALA A 81 -1.80 -17.57 15.60
N GLU A 82 -1.94 -18.45 16.58
CA GLU A 82 -2.11 -18.06 17.99
C GLU A 82 -0.76 -17.79 18.68
N SER A 83 0.32 -18.37 18.15
CA SER A 83 1.70 -18.18 18.64
C SER A 83 2.70 -18.59 17.57
N TRP A 84 3.96 -18.16 17.76
CA TRP A 84 5.07 -18.52 16.87
C TRP A 84 6.38 -18.62 17.65
N THR A 85 7.31 -19.41 17.11
CA THR A 85 8.68 -19.56 17.62
C THR A 85 9.65 -19.57 16.43
N HIS A 86 10.92 -19.40 16.71
CA HIS A 86 11.98 -19.41 15.70
C HIS A 86 13.24 -20.12 16.23
N ASN A 87 14.12 -20.55 15.33
CA ASN A 87 15.45 -21.04 15.69
C ASN A 87 16.39 -19.88 16.09
N ALA A 88 17.60 -20.20 16.55
CA ALA A 88 18.54 -19.21 17.07
C ALA A 88 19.02 -18.19 16.03
N ASP A 89 19.08 -18.55 14.76
CA ASP A 89 19.55 -17.72 13.65
C ASP A 89 18.42 -17.06 12.83
N TYR A 90 17.15 -17.18 13.26
CA TYR A 90 15.98 -16.58 12.62
C TYR A 90 15.74 -16.99 11.16
N THR A 91 16.22 -18.17 10.76
CA THR A 91 16.00 -18.72 9.42
C THR A 91 14.85 -19.71 9.37
N GLU A 92 14.36 -20.18 10.50
CA GLU A 92 13.29 -21.18 10.61
C GLU A 92 12.26 -20.72 11.64
N TRP A 93 11.01 -20.57 11.20
CA TRP A 93 9.90 -20.12 12.02
C TRP A 93 8.78 -21.15 12.03
N THR A 94 8.20 -21.35 13.20
CA THR A 94 7.08 -22.28 13.39
C THR A 94 5.89 -21.52 13.95
N PHE A 95 4.76 -21.55 13.23
CA PHE A 95 3.51 -20.92 13.60
C PHE A 95 2.52 -21.98 14.07
N LYS A 96 1.93 -21.79 15.25
CA LYS A 96 0.86 -22.63 15.78
C LYS A 96 -0.49 -22.01 15.44
N LEU A 97 -1.32 -22.70 14.67
CA LEU A 97 -2.63 -22.22 14.22
C LEU A 97 -3.68 -22.47 15.31
N ARG A 98 -4.58 -21.50 15.47
CA ARG A 98 -5.80 -21.69 16.25
C ARG A 98 -6.81 -22.56 15.50
N GLU A 99 -7.80 -23.06 16.20
CA GLU A 99 -8.95 -23.66 15.54
C GLU A 99 -9.79 -22.55 14.89
N ALA A 100 -9.94 -22.61 13.58
CA ALA A 100 -10.65 -21.63 12.76
C ALA A 100 -11.33 -22.30 11.57
N TYR A 101 -12.30 -21.61 10.98
CA TYR A 101 -13.15 -22.17 9.93
C TYR A 101 -13.30 -21.18 8.78
N TRP A 102 -13.38 -21.71 7.58
CA TRP A 102 -13.82 -21.01 6.39
C TRP A 102 -15.31 -20.65 6.52
N SER A 103 -15.79 -19.72 5.70
CA SER A 103 -17.18 -19.23 5.74
C SER A 103 -18.24 -20.30 5.44
N ASP A 104 -17.85 -21.43 4.83
CA ASP A 104 -18.67 -22.61 4.62
C ASP A 104 -18.66 -23.60 5.81
N GLY A 105 -17.80 -23.37 6.81
CA GLY A 105 -17.65 -24.20 8.00
C GLY A 105 -16.59 -25.30 7.90
N VAL A 106 -15.84 -25.38 6.82
CA VAL A 106 -14.67 -26.26 6.70
C VAL A 106 -13.53 -25.71 7.57
N LYS A 107 -12.74 -26.59 8.21
CA LYS A 107 -11.60 -26.18 9.05
C LYS A 107 -10.49 -25.57 8.19
N ILE A 108 -9.88 -24.49 8.68
CA ILE A 108 -8.64 -23.93 8.13
C ILE A 108 -7.47 -24.76 8.67
N ARG A 109 -6.58 -25.16 7.78
CA ARG A 109 -5.43 -26.03 8.08
C ARG A 109 -4.12 -25.41 7.65
N ALA A 110 -3.01 -25.88 8.18
CA ALA A 110 -1.67 -25.45 7.78
C ALA A 110 -1.42 -25.69 6.27
N GLU A 111 -2.01 -26.73 5.69
CA GLU A 111 -1.92 -27.05 4.26
C GLU A 111 -2.54 -25.97 3.37
N ASP A 112 -3.55 -25.22 3.84
CA ASP A 112 -4.15 -24.11 3.10
C ASP A 112 -3.15 -22.96 2.88
N PHE A 113 -2.22 -22.75 3.82
CA PHE A 113 -1.12 -21.80 3.68
C PHE A 113 -0.01 -22.31 2.77
N VAL A 114 0.33 -23.60 2.88
CA VAL A 114 1.30 -24.24 1.98
C VAL A 114 0.81 -24.15 0.54
N TYR A 115 -0.45 -24.50 0.30
CA TYR A 115 -1.06 -24.36 -1.02
C TYR A 115 -1.04 -22.92 -1.52
N SER A 116 -1.41 -21.96 -0.67
CA SER A 116 -1.41 -20.53 -1.01
C SER A 116 -0.04 -20.07 -1.53
N ILE A 117 1.02 -20.34 -0.78
CA ILE A 117 2.38 -19.91 -1.16
C ILE A 117 2.88 -20.67 -2.39
N ARG A 118 2.66 -21.99 -2.48
CA ARG A 118 3.01 -22.76 -3.68
C ARG A 118 2.33 -22.23 -4.93
N ARG A 119 1.05 -21.86 -4.84
CA ARG A 119 0.31 -21.26 -5.94
C ARG A 119 0.87 -19.91 -6.37
N ILE A 120 1.25 -19.06 -5.42
CA ILE A 120 1.82 -17.74 -5.68
C ILE A 120 3.20 -17.84 -6.34
N ILE A 121 4.06 -18.74 -5.84
CA ILE A 121 5.44 -18.89 -6.31
C ILE A 121 5.54 -19.71 -7.61
N ASN A 122 4.53 -20.51 -7.96
CA ASN A 122 4.56 -21.27 -9.20
C ASN A 122 4.70 -20.34 -10.42
N ALA A 123 5.75 -20.49 -11.21
CA ALA A 123 6.04 -19.68 -12.38
C ALA A 123 4.89 -19.67 -13.40
N GLU A 124 4.19 -20.80 -13.55
CA GLU A 124 3.02 -20.92 -14.44
C GLU A 124 1.84 -20.05 -14.00
N SER A 125 1.74 -19.77 -12.70
CA SER A 125 0.69 -18.90 -12.17
C SER A 125 0.86 -17.45 -12.59
N ALA A 126 2.07 -17.01 -12.95
CA ALA A 126 2.44 -15.63 -13.24
C ALA A 126 1.89 -14.64 -12.20
N SER A 127 1.93 -15.02 -10.93
CA SER A 127 1.38 -14.22 -9.84
C SER A 127 2.16 -12.91 -9.67
N PRO A 128 1.50 -11.74 -9.69
CA PRO A 128 2.15 -10.47 -9.41
C PRO A 128 2.66 -10.40 -7.96
N MET A 129 2.14 -11.26 -7.08
CA MET A 129 2.52 -11.32 -5.67
C MET A 129 3.81 -12.09 -5.40
N ALA A 130 4.31 -12.88 -6.36
CA ALA A 130 5.48 -13.76 -6.16
C ALA A 130 6.72 -13.02 -5.62
N MET A 131 6.93 -11.78 -6.05
CA MET A 131 8.06 -10.96 -5.59
C MET A 131 8.00 -10.58 -4.09
N TYR A 132 6.83 -10.65 -3.48
CA TYR A 132 6.66 -10.34 -2.05
C TYR A 132 6.99 -11.53 -1.14
N TYR A 133 7.24 -12.71 -1.71
CA TYR A 133 7.57 -13.95 -0.99
C TYR A 133 8.96 -14.48 -1.34
N ASP A 134 9.79 -13.66 -1.98
CA ASP A 134 11.16 -14.00 -2.42
C ASP A 134 12.13 -14.30 -1.26
N TYR A 135 11.74 -13.93 -0.04
CA TYR A 135 12.47 -14.22 1.19
C TYR A 135 12.34 -15.68 1.65
N ILE A 136 11.33 -16.41 1.16
CA ILE A 136 11.16 -17.85 1.50
C ILE A 136 12.22 -18.65 0.77
N LYS A 137 12.84 -19.60 1.47
CA LYS A 137 13.89 -20.45 0.91
C LYS A 137 13.47 -21.09 -0.41
N ASN A 138 14.37 -21.08 -1.39
CA ASN A 138 14.19 -21.57 -2.75
C ASN A 138 13.25 -20.74 -3.66
N ALA A 139 12.55 -19.72 -3.15
CA ALA A 139 11.57 -18.95 -3.94
C ALA A 139 12.17 -18.39 -5.24
N GLN A 140 13.37 -17.80 -5.18
CA GLN A 140 14.05 -17.22 -6.34
C GLN A 140 14.43 -18.26 -7.41
N ASP A 141 14.86 -19.45 -7.02
CA ASP A 141 15.24 -20.51 -7.96
C ASP A 141 14.01 -21.19 -8.57
N ILE A 142 12.91 -21.27 -7.84
CA ILE A 142 11.61 -21.73 -8.35
C ILE A 142 11.08 -20.71 -9.40
N LEU A 143 11.10 -19.41 -9.10
CA LEU A 143 10.67 -18.36 -10.04
C LEU A 143 11.51 -18.30 -11.31
N LYS A 144 12.79 -18.73 -11.25
CA LYS A 144 13.67 -18.87 -12.41
C LYS A 144 13.52 -20.22 -13.14
N GLY A 145 12.63 -21.08 -12.69
CA GLY A 145 12.40 -22.42 -13.26
C GLY A 145 13.52 -23.43 -13.01
N LYS A 146 14.38 -23.22 -12.00
CA LYS A 146 15.46 -24.13 -11.67
C LYS A 146 15.04 -25.24 -10.69
N LEU A 147 14.02 -24.98 -9.88
CA LEU A 147 13.46 -25.90 -8.90
C LEU A 147 11.95 -26.02 -9.10
N ASP A 148 11.39 -27.16 -8.71
CA ASP A 148 9.94 -27.37 -8.64
C ASP A 148 9.33 -26.54 -7.49
N TYR A 149 8.09 -26.05 -7.66
CA TYR A 149 7.40 -25.24 -6.65
C TYR A 149 7.14 -26.00 -5.33
N SER A 150 7.20 -27.33 -5.32
CA SER A 150 7.11 -28.14 -4.11
C SER A 150 8.32 -28.00 -3.18
N GLU A 151 9.47 -27.53 -3.72
CA GLU A 151 10.71 -27.32 -2.97
C GLU A 151 10.74 -26.00 -2.18
N ILE A 152 9.66 -25.20 -2.23
CA ILE A 152 9.55 -23.95 -1.46
C ILE A 152 9.67 -24.20 0.05
N GLY A 153 10.38 -23.33 0.75
CA GLY A 153 10.64 -23.42 2.20
C GLY A 153 9.42 -23.22 3.09
N ILE A 154 8.27 -23.84 2.77
CA ILE A 154 7.06 -23.83 3.60
C ILE A 154 6.46 -25.23 3.66
N LYS A 155 6.08 -25.69 4.86
CA LYS A 155 5.45 -26.99 5.04
C LYS A 155 4.50 -27.03 6.23
N ALA A 156 3.48 -27.82 6.15
CA ALA A 156 2.66 -28.24 7.28
C ALA A 156 3.36 -29.39 8.02
N LEU A 157 3.63 -29.21 9.32
CA LEU A 157 4.16 -30.27 10.18
C LEU A 157 3.05 -31.16 10.71
N ASP A 158 1.88 -30.57 10.93
CA ASP A 158 0.60 -31.19 11.25
C ASP A 158 -0.55 -30.27 10.78
N GLU A 159 -1.81 -30.63 11.03
CA GLU A 159 -2.97 -29.82 10.63
C GLU A 159 -2.94 -28.37 11.15
N ARG A 160 -2.25 -28.10 12.26
CA ARG A 160 -2.21 -26.80 12.95
C ARG A 160 -0.81 -26.25 13.16
N THR A 161 0.19 -26.82 12.57
CA THR A 161 1.58 -26.36 12.73
C THR A 161 2.21 -26.12 11.37
N LEU A 162 2.48 -24.86 11.09
CA LEU A 162 3.10 -24.40 9.85
C LEU A 162 4.55 -24.01 10.11
N GLN A 163 5.48 -24.50 9.29
CA GLN A 163 6.87 -24.09 9.32
C GLN A 163 7.21 -23.29 8.05
N ILE A 164 7.92 -22.16 8.25
CA ILE A 164 8.47 -21.33 7.16
C ILE A 164 9.98 -21.24 7.36
N VAL A 165 10.73 -21.58 6.31
CA VAL A 165 12.18 -21.45 6.24
C VAL A 165 12.51 -20.30 5.30
N THR A 166 13.37 -19.38 5.74
CA THR A 166 13.76 -18.19 4.96
C THR A 166 15.15 -18.36 4.36
N GLU A 167 15.41 -17.69 3.25
CA GLU A 167 16.69 -17.70 2.57
C GLU A 167 17.80 -17.04 3.40
N ASN A 168 17.44 -15.98 4.13
CA ASN A 168 18.32 -15.24 5.01
C ASN A 168 17.66 -15.05 6.38
N PRO A 169 18.41 -14.73 7.45
CA PRO A 169 17.85 -14.43 8.76
C PRO A 169 16.83 -13.28 8.72
N ILE A 170 15.61 -13.51 9.23
CA ILE A 170 14.56 -12.47 9.34
C ILE A 170 14.03 -12.46 10.77
N LYS A 171 14.42 -11.47 11.57
CA LYS A 171 14.04 -11.35 12.99
C LYS A 171 12.57 -11.00 13.21
N ASN A 172 11.94 -10.42 12.19
CA ASN A 172 10.55 -9.95 12.24
C ASN A 172 9.65 -10.65 11.22
N LEU A 173 9.86 -11.94 10.95
CA LEU A 173 9.04 -12.69 9.99
C LEU A 173 7.54 -12.66 10.36
N HIS A 174 7.20 -12.55 11.63
CA HIS A 174 5.82 -12.40 12.09
C HIS A 174 5.12 -11.13 11.54
N GLU A 175 5.85 -10.08 11.15
CA GLU A 175 5.29 -8.92 10.45
C GLU A 175 4.94 -9.27 8.99
N PHE A 176 5.82 -10.03 8.31
CA PHE A 176 5.56 -10.53 6.95
C PHE A 176 4.41 -11.54 6.91
N ALA A 177 4.23 -12.29 8.00
CA ALA A 177 3.16 -13.25 8.15
C ALA A 177 1.75 -12.62 8.14
N ALA A 178 1.64 -11.31 8.38
CA ALA A 178 0.40 -10.54 8.22
C ALA A 178 -0.04 -10.35 6.76
N LYS A 179 0.73 -10.88 5.81
CA LYS A 179 0.41 -10.89 4.37
C LYS A 179 0.35 -12.31 3.79
N ILE A 180 0.25 -13.32 4.65
CA ILE A 180 0.15 -14.72 4.22
C ILE A 180 -1.28 -15.21 4.51
N PRO A 181 -2.21 -15.11 3.54
CA PRO A 181 -3.55 -15.65 3.67
C PRO A 181 -3.55 -17.14 3.32
N PRO A 182 -4.44 -17.95 3.92
CA PRO A 182 -4.70 -19.30 3.45
C PRO A 182 -5.49 -19.28 2.14
N GLN A 183 -5.42 -20.34 1.33
CA GLN A 183 -6.24 -20.55 0.15
C GLN A 183 -6.74 -22.00 0.08
N ARG A 184 -7.98 -22.19 -0.38
CA ARG A 184 -8.66 -23.48 -0.52
C ARG A 184 -8.38 -24.08 -1.90
N GLU A 185 -7.62 -25.17 -1.93
CA GLU A 185 -7.25 -25.84 -3.18
C GLU A 185 -8.47 -26.36 -3.95
N ASP A 186 -9.42 -26.99 -3.25
CA ASP A 186 -10.64 -27.54 -3.84
C ASP A 186 -11.50 -26.45 -4.50
N ILE A 187 -11.73 -25.34 -3.84
CA ILE A 187 -12.51 -24.21 -4.35
C ILE A 187 -11.82 -23.54 -5.54
N ILE A 188 -10.49 -23.36 -5.44
CA ILE A 188 -9.72 -22.77 -6.54
C ILE A 188 -9.70 -23.70 -7.77
N LYS A 189 -9.62 -25.02 -7.58
CA LYS A 189 -9.73 -25.99 -8.67
C LYS A 189 -11.13 -26.01 -9.28
N GLU A 190 -12.19 -25.88 -8.48
CA GLU A 190 -13.57 -25.83 -8.94
C GLU A 190 -13.82 -24.63 -9.87
N PHE A 191 -13.41 -23.43 -9.44
CA PHE A 191 -13.68 -22.20 -10.20
C PHE A 191 -12.57 -21.83 -11.21
N GLY A 192 -11.38 -22.41 -11.07
CA GLY A 192 -10.25 -22.18 -11.98
C GLY A 192 -9.90 -20.70 -12.14
N LEU A 193 -9.84 -20.23 -13.39
CA LEU A 193 -9.51 -18.82 -13.69
C LEU A 193 -10.59 -17.84 -13.25
N SER A 194 -11.81 -18.29 -12.96
CA SER A 194 -12.91 -17.43 -12.51
C SER A 194 -12.99 -17.27 -10.98
N TYR A 195 -12.11 -17.95 -10.20
CA TYR A 195 -12.04 -17.73 -8.76
C TYR A 195 -11.75 -16.25 -8.46
N GLY A 196 -12.54 -15.67 -7.57
CA GLY A 196 -12.37 -14.27 -7.16
C GLY A 196 -12.95 -13.23 -8.12
N SER A 197 -13.66 -13.62 -9.20
CA SER A 197 -14.28 -12.69 -10.15
C SER A 197 -15.72 -12.31 -9.82
N GLU A 198 -16.41 -13.11 -9.01
CA GLU A 198 -17.82 -12.94 -8.66
C GLU A 198 -18.05 -13.32 -7.19
N ALA A 199 -19.10 -12.77 -6.58
CA ALA A 199 -19.38 -12.99 -5.16
C ALA A 199 -19.53 -14.48 -4.77
N GLU A 200 -20.17 -15.27 -5.63
CA GLU A 200 -20.42 -16.70 -5.42
C GLU A 200 -19.19 -17.60 -5.71
N LYS A 201 -18.14 -17.02 -6.27
CA LYS A 201 -16.88 -17.72 -6.59
C LYS A 201 -15.77 -17.39 -5.61
N ILE A 202 -16.13 -17.04 -4.38
CA ILE A 202 -15.18 -16.64 -3.33
C ILE A 202 -15.49 -17.38 -2.05
N ILE A 203 -14.47 -17.95 -1.43
CA ILE A 203 -14.54 -18.47 -0.07
C ILE A 203 -13.74 -17.57 0.86
N CYS A 204 -14.26 -17.30 2.06
CA CYS A 204 -13.71 -16.30 2.97
C CYS A 204 -13.23 -16.95 4.28
N SER A 205 -12.07 -16.53 4.77
CA SER A 205 -11.54 -16.88 6.09
C SER A 205 -11.63 -15.72 7.10
N GLY A 206 -11.90 -14.49 6.62
CA GLY A 206 -11.87 -13.25 7.39
C GLY A 206 -13.14 -12.92 8.15
N ALA A 207 -13.16 -11.73 8.75
CA ALA A 207 -14.25 -11.23 9.58
C ALA A 207 -15.55 -11.01 8.81
N PHE A 208 -15.46 -10.79 7.51
CA PHE A 208 -16.59 -10.61 6.62
C PHE A 208 -16.52 -11.60 5.46
N LYS A 209 -17.66 -11.80 4.79
CA LYS A 209 -17.79 -12.55 3.55
C LYS A 209 -18.53 -11.72 2.51
N VAL A 210 -18.21 -11.93 1.23
CA VAL A 210 -18.89 -11.24 0.13
C VAL A 210 -20.33 -11.73 0.08
N LYS A 211 -21.27 -10.80 0.11
CA LYS A 211 -22.71 -11.06 -0.06
C LYS A 211 -23.12 -10.81 -1.52
N THR A 212 -22.75 -9.63 -2.03
CA THR A 212 -23.02 -9.24 -3.40
C THR A 212 -21.85 -8.42 -3.95
N TRP A 213 -21.61 -8.57 -5.24
CA TRP A 213 -20.69 -7.71 -5.98
C TRP A 213 -21.41 -7.25 -7.25
N VAL A 214 -21.82 -5.99 -7.25
CA VAL A 214 -22.42 -5.33 -8.42
C VAL A 214 -21.32 -4.50 -9.07
N HIS A 215 -20.76 -5.03 -10.16
CA HIS A 215 -19.63 -4.42 -10.84
C HIS A 215 -19.87 -2.96 -11.20
N ASN A 216 -18.83 -2.13 -11.03
CA ASN A 216 -18.86 -0.67 -11.22
C ASN A 216 -19.87 0.08 -10.35
N SER A 217 -20.41 -0.54 -9.30
CA SER A 217 -21.39 0.07 -8.41
C SER A 217 -21.02 -0.12 -6.94
N LYS A 218 -21.08 -1.36 -6.43
CA LYS A 218 -20.80 -1.62 -5.02
C LYS A 218 -20.43 -3.07 -4.73
N ILE A 219 -19.72 -3.26 -3.60
CA ILE A 219 -19.51 -4.56 -2.96
C ILE A 219 -20.15 -4.52 -1.59
N GLU A 220 -20.99 -5.48 -1.29
CA GLU A 220 -21.60 -5.67 0.02
C GLU A 220 -20.96 -6.88 0.72
N LEU A 221 -20.40 -6.62 1.88
CA LEU A 221 -19.87 -7.64 2.77
C LEU A 221 -20.79 -7.81 3.96
N VAL A 222 -20.97 -9.02 4.42
CA VAL A 222 -21.70 -9.32 5.66
C VAL A 222 -20.80 -10.04 6.65
N LYS A 223 -21.05 -9.84 7.92
CA LYS A 223 -20.34 -10.50 9.00
C LYS A 223 -20.24 -12.01 8.77
N ASN A 224 -19.05 -12.56 8.92
CA ASN A 224 -18.80 -13.99 8.85
C ASN A 224 -18.95 -14.60 10.25
N GLU A 225 -20.09 -15.25 10.51
CA GLU A 225 -20.36 -15.88 11.81
C GLU A 225 -19.42 -17.07 12.13
N LYS A 226 -18.68 -17.58 11.12
CA LYS A 226 -17.67 -18.63 11.28
C LYS A 226 -16.28 -18.08 11.60
N PHE A 227 -16.09 -16.76 11.52
CA PHE A 227 -14.84 -16.13 11.86
C PHE A 227 -14.45 -16.42 13.32
N TRP A 228 -13.19 -16.78 13.58
CA TRP A 228 -12.73 -17.18 14.90
C TRP A 228 -13.00 -16.15 16.00
N ASN A 229 -13.04 -14.87 15.64
CA ASN A 229 -13.28 -13.75 16.56
C ASN A 229 -14.59 -13.01 16.29
N ALA A 230 -15.60 -13.67 15.70
CA ALA A 230 -16.88 -13.08 15.28
C ALA A 230 -17.59 -12.32 16.40
N LYS A 231 -17.45 -12.77 17.66
CA LYS A 231 -18.04 -12.11 18.84
C LYS A 231 -17.60 -10.65 19.02
N ASN A 232 -16.39 -10.30 18.56
CA ASN A 232 -15.83 -8.96 18.65
C ASN A 232 -16.11 -8.09 17.43
N VAL A 233 -16.63 -8.66 16.33
CA VAL A 233 -17.10 -7.91 15.15
C VAL A 233 -18.47 -7.33 15.47
N LYS A 234 -18.58 -5.99 15.51
CA LYS A 234 -19.79 -5.26 15.93
C LYS A 234 -20.61 -4.71 14.77
N ILE A 235 -20.02 -4.68 13.58
CA ILE A 235 -20.68 -4.28 12.33
C ILE A 235 -21.28 -5.53 11.68
N ASP A 236 -22.55 -5.44 11.27
CA ASP A 236 -23.25 -6.56 10.62
C ASP A 236 -23.00 -6.61 9.12
N ALA A 237 -22.78 -5.43 8.49
CA ALA A 237 -22.48 -5.33 7.06
C ALA A 237 -21.59 -4.12 6.74
N LEU A 238 -20.74 -4.29 5.73
CA LEU A 238 -19.96 -3.23 5.11
C LEU A 238 -20.40 -3.07 3.65
N THR A 239 -20.65 -1.85 3.23
CA THR A 239 -20.92 -1.52 1.83
C THR A 239 -19.82 -0.64 1.29
N PHE A 240 -19.12 -1.11 0.26
CA PHE A 240 -18.14 -0.32 -0.47
C PHE A 240 -18.76 0.17 -1.77
N LYS A 241 -19.08 1.46 -1.86
CA LYS A 241 -19.56 2.11 -3.09
C LYS A 241 -18.36 2.43 -3.99
N ILE A 242 -18.41 2.05 -5.25
CA ILE A 242 -17.39 2.37 -6.24
C ILE A 242 -17.66 3.77 -6.75
N ILE A 243 -16.83 4.73 -6.31
CA ILE A 243 -16.98 6.16 -6.63
C ILE A 243 -15.60 6.68 -7.06
N ASN A 244 -15.39 6.79 -8.37
CA ASN A 244 -14.08 7.11 -8.93
C ASN A 244 -13.67 8.57 -8.72
N GLU A 245 -14.65 9.47 -8.60
CA GLU A 245 -14.41 10.91 -8.48
C GLU A 245 -14.41 11.34 -7.01
N GLU A 246 -13.32 11.97 -6.56
CA GLU A 246 -13.18 12.45 -5.19
C GLU A 246 -14.30 13.40 -4.78
N ASN A 247 -14.68 14.32 -5.68
CA ASN A 247 -15.76 15.28 -5.41
C ASN A 247 -17.10 14.59 -5.12
N ALA A 248 -17.40 13.50 -5.83
CA ALA A 248 -18.62 12.72 -5.61
C ALA A 248 -18.54 11.97 -4.27
N ALA A 249 -17.43 11.29 -3.99
CA ALA A 249 -17.23 10.54 -2.75
C ALA A 249 -17.34 11.45 -1.51
N LEU A 250 -16.65 12.58 -1.52
CA LEU A 250 -16.67 13.51 -0.39
C LEU A 250 -17.97 14.32 -0.31
N GLY A 251 -18.68 14.49 -1.42
CA GLY A 251 -20.06 14.97 -1.43
C GLY A 251 -21.02 14.00 -0.72
N GLU A 252 -20.87 12.69 -0.96
CA GLU A 252 -21.66 11.67 -0.24
C GLU A 252 -21.28 11.57 1.25
N LEU A 253 -20.03 11.80 1.62
CA LEU A 253 -19.62 11.90 3.02
C LEU A 253 -20.30 13.10 3.71
N LEU A 254 -20.32 14.26 3.05
CA LEU A 254 -20.97 15.47 3.56
C LEU A 254 -22.46 15.29 3.78
N ASN A 255 -23.18 14.62 2.90
CA ASN A 255 -24.63 14.39 3.03
C ASN A 255 -24.98 13.17 3.90
N GLY A 256 -23.98 12.41 4.38
CA GLY A 256 -24.19 11.24 5.24
C GLY A 256 -24.55 9.94 4.49
N SER A 257 -24.43 9.90 3.16
CA SER A 257 -24.69 8.69 2.35
C SER A 257 -23.55 7.67 2.43
N ILE A 258 -22.36 8.11 2.87
CA ILE A 258 -21.26 7.25 3.29
C ILE A 258 -20.74 7.68 4.66
N ASP A 259 -20.14 6.75 5.38
CA ASP A 259 -19.68 6.95 6.75
C ASP A 259 -18.19 7.29 6.83
N ILE A 260 -17.38 6.91 5.82
CA ILE A 260 -15.93 7.08 5.82
C ILE A 260 -15.40 7.20 4.39
N ALA A 261 -14.44 8.10 4.18
CA ALA A 261 -13.74 8.29 2.90
C ALA A 261 -12.34 8.85 3.09
N ASN A 262 -11.46 8.61 2.11
CA ASN A 262 -10.16 9.28 1.99
C ASN A 262 -10.34 10.62 1.26
N ALA A 263 -9.64 11.66 1.74
CA ALA A 263 -9.49 12.93 1.05
C ALA A 263 -8.03 13.11 0.63
N TYR A 264 -7.81 13.52 -0.63
CA TYR A 264 -6.49 13.71 -1.22
C TYR A 264 -6.23 15.16 -1.63
N SER A 265 -7.27 15.88 -2.10
CA SER A 265 -7.13 17.27 -2.51
C SER A 265 -7.18 18.20 -1.31
N ILE A 266 -6.28 19.17 -1.32
CA ILE A 266 -6.12 20.20 -0.29
C ILE A 266 -7.42 20.94 -0.03
N SER A 267 -8.14 21.30 -1.10
CA SER A 267 -9.41 22.02 -1.02
C SER A 267 -10.46 21.25 -0.22
N TRP A 268 -10.56 19.92 -0.43
CA TRP A 268 -11.48 19.07 0.30
C TRP A 268 -11.05 18.83 1.75
N ILE A 269 -9.76 18.59 1.99
CA ILE A 269 -9.23 18.42 3.34
C ILE A 269 -9.55 19.68 4.18
N ASN A 270 -9.25 20.86 3.65
CA ASN A 270 -9.54 22.13 4.32
C ASN A 270 -11.05 22.37 4.53
N LYS A 271 -11.88 21.99 3.55
CA LYS A 271 -13.34 22.09 3.65
C LYS A 271 -13.87 21.20 4.76
N LEU A 272 -13.48 19.91 4.78
CA LEU A 272 -13.95 18.95 5.79
C LEU A 272 -13.49 19.31 7.21
N LYS A 273 -12.26 19.82 7.36
CA LYS A 273 -11.77 20.34 8.64
C LYS A 273 -12.60 21.53 9.16
N LYS A 274 -13.01 22.44 8.28
CA LYS A 274 -13.86 23.59 8.64
C LYS A 274 -15.28 23.18 9.07
N GLU A 275 -15.82 22.07 8.56
CA GLU A 275 -17.14 21.56 8.96
C GLU A 275 -17.21 21.14 10.44
N ASN A 276 -16.07 20.78 11.05
CA ASN A 276 -15.92 20.44 12.48
C ASN A 276 -16.94 19.40 13.00
N ARG A 277 -17.42 18.52 12.11
CA ARG A 277 -18.40 17.44 12.41
C ARG A 277 -17.95 16.06 11.96
N PHE A 278 -16.71 15.94 11.55
CA PHE A 278 -16.08 14.68 11.18
C PHE A 278 -14.97 14.33 12.14
N ALA A 279 -14.78 13.06 12.40
CA ALA A 279 -13.54 12.55 12.98
C ALA A 279 -12.51 12.40 11.85
N GLU A 280 -11.25 12.64 12.16
CA GLU A 280 -10.15 12.57 11.19
C GLU A 280 -9.08 11.59 11.69
N ILE A 281 -8.57 10.76 10.78
CA ILE A 281 -7.32 10.03 10.94
C ILE A 281 -6.38 10.54 9.86
N ASN A 282 -5.23 11.07 10.26
CA ASN A 282 -4.22 11.56 9.34
C ASN A 282 -2.82 11.13 9.77
N GLY A 283 -1.89 11.17 8.82
CA GLY A 283 -0.50 10.84 9.09
C GLY A 283 0.31 10.81 7.79
N VAL A 284 1.55 10.33 7.90
CA VAL A 284 2.42 10.18 6.73
C VAL A 284 2.23 8.81 6.11
N ASP A 285 2.03 8.78 4.79
CA ASP A 285 2.00 7.57 3.98
C ASP A 285 3.45 7.05 3.77
N SER A 286 3.58 5.81 3.39
CA SER A 286 4.85 5.26 2.94
C SER A 286 5.32 5.81 1.59
N ARG A 287 4.52 6.63 0.91
CA ARG A 287 4.82 7.17 -0.41
C ARG A 287 5.70 8.42 -0.35
N VAL A 288 6.73 8.39 -1.21
CA VAL A 288 7.61 9.53 -1.46
C VAL A 288 7.46 9.96 -2.92
N GLN A 289 7.24 11.24 -3.11
CA GLN A 289 7.25 11.90 -4.42
C GLN A 289 8.70 12.21 -4.80
N TYR A 290 9.08 11.90 -6.05
CA TYR A 290 10.45 12.12 -6.50
C TYR A 290 10.54 12.38 -7.99
N ILE A 291 11.56 13.14 -8.36
CA ILE A 291 11.99 13.34 -9.74
C ILE A 291 12.99 12.23 -10.08
N PHE A 292 12.86 11.64 -11.25
CA PHE A 292 13.83 10.70 -11.80
C PHE A 292 14.44 11.25 -13.08
N MET A 293 15.73 10.96 -13.29
CA MET A 293 16.56 11.51 -14.37
C MET A 293 17.18 10.37 -15.19
N ASN A 294 17.10 10.45 -16.51
CA ASN A 294 17.68 9.45 -17.40
C ASN A 294 19.19 9.63 -17.51
N GLN A 295 19.98 8.76 -16.91
CA GLN A 295 21.43 8.85 -16.91
C GLN A 295 22.09 8.37 -18.22
N LYS A 296 21.31 7.88 -19.19
CA LYS A 296 21.77 7.64 -20.56
C LYS A 296 21.56 8.88 -21.47
N ASP A 297 20.80 9.88 -21.01
CA ASP A 297 20.71 11.16 -21.69
C ASP A 297 22.04 11.91 -21.61
N LYS A 298 22.41 12.62 -22.70
CA LYS A 298 23.68 13.33 -22.78
C LYS A 298 23.90 14.34 -21.66
N LEU A 299 22.85 15.11 -21.30
CA LEU A 299 22.93 16.12 -20.25
C LEU A 299 22.97 15.46 -18.87
N PHE A 300 22.02 14.55 -18.61
CA PHE A 300 21.87 13.88 -17.32
C PHE A 300 22.84 12.73 -17.06
N SER A 301 23.73 12.40 -18.01
CA SER A 301 24.89 11.52 -17.75
C SER A 301 25.88 12.13 -16.74
N ASN A 302 25.96 13.46 -16.68
CA ASN A 302 26.83 14.17 -15.75
C ASN A 302 26.17 14.31 -14.37
N LYS A 303 26.86 13.87 -13.31
CA LYS A 303 26.33 13.89 -11.95
C LYS A 303 26.18 15.30 -11.37
N LYS A 304 27.04 16.26 -11.75
CA LYS A 304 26.91 17.65 -11.29
C LYS A 304 25.63 18.30 -11.80
N ILE A 305 25.22 17.97 -13.02
CA ILE A 305 23.94 18.41 -13.59
C ILE A 305 22.77 17.87 -12.73
N ARG A 306 22.79 16.58 -12.38
CA ARG A 306 21.75 15.96 -11.55
C ARG A 306 21.74 16.51 -10.13
N GLN A 307 22.92 16.69 -9.54
CA GLN A 307 23.08 17.30 -8.21
C GLN A 307 22.56 18.74 -8.17
N ALA A 308 22.88 19.55 -9.20
CA ALA A 308 22.39 20.92 -9.33
C ALA A 308 20.84 20.97 -9.41
N LEU A 309 20.23 20.08 -10.22
CA LEU A 309 18.77 19.99 -10.31
C LEU A 309 18.18 19.65 -8.94
N SER A 310 18.69 18.64 -8.25
CA SER A 310 18.17 18.25 -6.95
C SER A 310 18.37 19.32 -5.88
N ALA A 311 19.53 19.98 -5.87
CA ALA A 311 19.83 21.06 -4.92
C ALA A 311 19.02 22.35 -5.17
N SER A 312 18.56 22.57 -6.41
CA SER A 312 17.71 23.73 -6.75
C SER A 312 16.30 23.66 -6.19
N LEU A 313 15.82 22.47 -5.79
CA LEU A 313 14.46 22.31 -5.28
C LEU A 313 14.32 22.84 -3.84
N ASP A 314 13.41 23.75 -3.61
CA ASP A 314 13.00 24.13 -2.27
C ASP A 314 11.86 23.23 -1.79
N ARG A 315 12.22 22.18 -1.07
CA ARG A 315 11.28 21.15 -0.60
C ARG A 315 10.29 21.67 0.42
N LYS A 316 10.68 22.69 1.18
CA LYS A 316 9.80 23.32 2.14
C LYS A 316 8.77 24.19 1.41
N GLU A 317 9.20 25.07 0.50
CA GLU A 317 8.34 25.87 -0.37
C GLU A 317 7.35 24.98 -1.16
N ILE A 318 7.82 23.85 -1.73
CA ILE A 318 6.95 22.89 -2.41
C ILE A 318 5.83 22.40 -1.48
N CYS A 319 6.16 22.04 -0.24
CA CYS A 319 5.16 21.52 0.69
C CYS A 319 4.24 22.62 1.24
N THR A 320 4.73 23.83 1.50
CA THR A 320 3.90 24.93 2.01
C THR A 320 3.01 25.54 0.92
N ASP A 321 3.59 25.89 -0.22
CA ASP A 321 2.91 26.73 -1.22
C ASP A 321 2.08 25.91 -2.21
N LEU A 322 2.48 24.65 -2.50
CA LEU A 322 1.74 23.79 -3.42
C LEU A 322 0.83 22.81 -2.72
N PHE A 323 1.18 22.38 -1.50
CA PHE A 323 0.48 21.33 -0.77
C PHE A 323 -0.07 21.78 0.59
N ASP A 324 -0.17 23.10 0.87
CA ASP A 324 -0.73 23.69 2.09
C ASP A 324 -0.25 22.97 3.39
N ASP A 325 1.03 22.62 3.48
CA ASP A 325 1.65 21.83 4.55
C ASP A 325 1.07 20.43 4.78
N ILE A 326 0.19 19.96 3.88
CA ILE A 326 -0.37 18.61 3.95
C ILE A 326 0.72 17.57 3.72
N TYR A 327 1.53 17.73 2.65
CA TYR A 327 2.70 16.89 2.45
C TYR A 327 3.88 17.37 3.30
N LYS A 328 4.83 16.47 3.58
CA LYS A 328 6.02 16.78 4.36
C LYS A 328 7.27 16.78 3.47
N PRO A 329 8.21 17.72 3.63
CA PRO A 329 9.44 17.73 2.84
C PRO A 329 10.17 16.40 2.89
N ALA A 330 10.69 15.92 1.75
CA ALA A 330 11.47 14.69 1.67
C ALA A 330 12.94 15.00 1.37
N TYR A 331 13.80 14.73 2.33
CA TYR A 331 15.26 14.84 2.20
C TYR A 331 15.95 13.47 2.12
N GLY A 332 15.15 12.40 2.03
CA GLY A 332 15.54 11.03 1.75
C GLY A 332 14.51 10.35 0.85
N PHE A 333 14.86 9.22 0.27
CA PHE A 333 13.93 8.44 -0.56
C PHE A 333 13.15 7.39 0.24
N VAL A 334 13.75 6.84 1.29
CA VAL A 334 13.02 6.04 2.26
C VAL A 334 12.09 6.96 3.04
N SER A 335 10.78 6.66 3.05
CA SER A 335 9.77 7.51 3.71
C SER A 335 10.08 7.75 5.19
N ILE A 336 9.67 8.90 5.70
CA ILE A 336 9.73 9.21 7.14
C ILE A 336 8.83 8.31 7.98
N ALA A 337 7.89 7.58 7.37
CA ALA A 337 7.05 6.60 8.05
C ALA A 337 7.71 5.20 8.11
N THR A 338 8.86 4.99 7.46
CA THR A 338 9.47 3.66 7.36
C THR A 338 10.30 3.32 8.59
N GLU A 339 10.17 2.09 9.04
CA GLU A 339 10.92 1.52 10.14
C GLU A 339 12.00 0.54 9.66
N LEU A 340 12.98 0.32 10.50
CA LEU A 340 13.95 -0.77 10.40
C LEU A 340 13.90 -1.52 11.73
N GLU A 341 13.39 -2.75 11.72
CA GLU A 341 13.24 -3.60 12.91
C GLU A 341 12.56 -2.85 14.08
N GLY A 342 11.41 -2.18 13.80
CA GLY A 342 10.62 -1.46 14.81
C GLY A 342 11.17 -0.09 15.25
N LYS A 343 12.22 0.43 14.59
CA LYS A 343 12.76 1.77 14.86
C LYS A 343 12.65 2.65 13.62
N ASN A 344 12.22 3.89 13.81
CA ASN A 344 12.10 4.82 12.69
C ASN A 344 13.45 5.02 11.97
N TYR A 345 13.50 4.59 10.71
CA TYR A 345 14.72 4.60 9.91
C TYR A 345 15.27 6.01 9.69
N ARG A 346 14.39 6.98 9.34
CA ARG A 346 14.83 8.34 9.00
C ARG A 346 15.49 9.06 10.17
N ASN A 347 14.98 8.86 11.38
CA ASN A 347 15.58 9.43 12.60
C ASN A 347 17.00 8.89 12.86
N LEU A 348 17.30 7.67 12.41
CA LEU A 348 18.61 7.04 12.60
C LEU A 348 19.56 7.28 11.40
N ALA A 349 19.03 7.29 10.18
CA ALA A 349 19.83 7.40 8.97
C ALA A 349 20.18 8.85 8.60
N GLY A 350 19.46 9.84 9.13
CA GLY A 350 19.64 11.25 8.74
C GLY A 350 19.02 11.56 7.37
N GLU A 351 19.43 12.66 6.76
CA GLU A 351 18.80 13.25 5.57
C GLU A 351 19.83 13.50 4.45
N PRO A 352 20.07 12.54 3.55
CA PRO A 352 21.12 12.63 2.52
C PRO A 352 21.04 13.86 1.62
N ILE A 353 19.83 14.33 1.29
CA ILE A 353 19.64 15.52 0.44
C ILE A 353 20.10 16.80 1.16
N GLN A 354 19.99 16.88 2.47
CA GLN A 354 20.53 18.04 3.20
C GLN A 354 22.05 18.08 3.12
N GLU A 355 22.72 16.93 3.11
CA GLU A 355 24.16 16.87 2.88
C GLU A 355 24.53 17.30 1.45
N LEU A 356 23.72 16.93 0.45
CA LEU A 356 23.88 17.43 -0.91
C LEU A 356 23.76 18.96 -0.98
N ILE A 357 22.71 19.53 -0.38
CA ILE A 357 22.47 20.99 -0.39
C ILE A 357 23.65 21.75 0.25
N LYS A 358 24.23 21.23 1.33
CA LYS A 358 25.44 21.81 1.94
C LYS A 358 26.66 21.76 1.01
N LYS A 359 26.80 20.68 0.22
CA LYS A 359 27.91 20.51 -0.75
C LYS A 359 27.71 21.35 -2.01
N VAL A 360 26.47 21.68 -2.36
CA VAL A 360 26.11 22.42 -3.57
C VAL A 360 25.34 23.71 -3.17
N PRO A 361 26.00 24.67 -2.52
CA PRO A 361 25.34 25.90 -2.05
C PRO A 361 24.93 26.83 -3.19
N ASP A 362 25.57 26.74 -4.35
CA ASP A 362 25.21 27.43 -5.58
C ASP A 362 24.93 26.42 -6.71
N PRO A 363 23.66 26.01 -6.88
CA PRO A 363 23.29 25.06 -7.92
C PRO A 363 23.62 25.53 -9.34
N LYS A 364 23.54 26.83 -9.63
CA LYS A 364 23.84 27.38 -10.97
C LYS A 364 25.31 27.19 -11.34
N THR A 365 26.22 27.57 -10.47
CA THR A 365 27.65 27.36 -10.69
C THR A 365 27.99 25.89 -10.84
N HIS A 366 27.41 25.04 -10.01
CA HIS A 366 27.59 23.58 -10.09
C HIS A 366 27.05 22.98 -11.41
N PHE A 367 25.92 23.49 -11.91
CA PHE A 367 25.37 23.12 -13.22
C PHE A 367 26.32 23.52 -14.36
N ILE A 368 26.84 24.75 -14.32
CA ILE A 368 27.81 25.26 -15.32
C ILE A 368 29.10 24.42 -15.35
N GLU A 369 29.58 23.99 -14.19
CA GLU A 369 30.71 23.05 -14.13
C GLU A 369 30.39 21.74 -14.84
N GLY A 370 29.19 21.19 -14.64
CA GLY A 370 28.75 20.00 -15.35
C GLY A 370 28.62 20.19 -16.86
N LEU A 371 28.18 21.37 -17.33
CA LEU A 371 28.15 21.71 -18.76
C LEU A 371 29.56 21.73 -19.36
N LYS A 372 30.53 22.34 -18.67
CA LYS A 372 31.91 22.36 -19.09
C LYS A 372 32.54 20.98 -19.21
N GLU A 373 32.25 20.11 -18.23
CA GLU A 373 32.71 18.70 -18.28
C GLU A 373 32.12 17.93 -19.48
N LEU A 374 30.92 18.27 -19.91
CA LEU A 374 30.27 17.69 -21.10
C LEU A 374 30.69 18.36 -22.43
N GLY A 375 31.49 19.42 -22.39
CA GLY A 375 31.82 20.20 -23.58
C GLY A 375 30.68 21.01 -24.17
N LEU A 376 29.64 21.35 -23.33
CA LEU A 376 28.45 22.09 -23.74
C LEU A 376 28.60 23.62 -23.50
N GLY A 377 29.77 24.09 -23.11
CA GLY A 377 30.03 25.51 -22.82
C GLY A 377 29.69 25.89 -21.39
N ASP A 378 29.40 27.17 -21.15
CA ASP A 378 29.15 27.73 -19.82
C ASP A 378 27.89 28.64 -19.77
N ASP A 379 27.08 28.61 -20.79
CA ASP A 379 25.87 29.39 -20.91
C ASP A 379 24.61 28.50 -20.73
N PRO A 380 24.01 28.44 -19.54
CA PRO A 380 22.84 27.63 -19.28
C PRO A 380 21.62 28.02 -20.13
N SER A 381 21.52 29.28 -20.59
CA SER A 381 20.39 29.76 -21.38
C SER A 381 20.24 29.05 -22.74
N LYS A 382 21.28 28.37 -23.19
CA LYS A 382 21.28 27.55 -24.41
C LYS A 382 20.82 26.11 -24.19
N ILE A 383 20.59 25.75 -22.92
CA ILE A 383 20.17 24.39 -22.55
C ILE A 383 18.66 24.36 -22.38
N THR A 384 18.02 23.35 -22.97
CA THR A 384 16.61 23.04 -22.74
C THR A 384 16.52 21.70 -22.01
N ILE A 385 15.76 21.69 -20.92
CA ILE A 385 15.40 20.48 -20.16
C ILE A 385 13.95 20.12 -20.44
N SER A 386 13.72 18.92 -20.98
CA SER A 386 12.38 18.38 -21.18
C SER A 386 11.92 17.57 -19.98
N ILE A 387 10.74 17.92 -19.43
CA ILE A 387 10.14 17.24 -18.29
C ILE A 387 8.86 16.52 -18.75
N MET A 388 8.91 15.20 -18.69
CA MET A 388 7.81 14.31 -19.08
C MET A 388 6.85 14.05 -17.92
N PHE A 389 5.54 14.20 -18.15
CA PHE A 389 4.52 13.87 -17.15
C PHE A 389 3.18 13.44 -17.79
N PRO A 390 2.35 12.66 -17.04
CA PRO A 390 1.05 12.23 -17.54
C PRO A 390 0.07 13.41 -17.70
N SER A 391 -0.64 13.49 -18.82
CA SER A 391 -1.55 14.60 -19.12
C SER A 391 -2.78 14.70 -18.21
N ASN A 392 -3.14 13.61 -17.54
CA ASN A 392 -4.23 13.56 -16.56
C ASN A 392 -3.79 13.98 -15.14
N GLU A 393 -2.50 14.16 -14.92
CA GLU A 393 -1.93 14.65 -13.66
C GLU A 393 -1.49 16.11 -13.85
N SER A 394 -2.44 17.03 -14.07
CA SER A 394 -2.13 18.46 -14.05
C SER A 394 -1.94 18.88 -12.60
N SER A 395 -0.71 19.15 -12.23
CA SER A 395 -0.39 19.67 -10.90
C SER A 395 0.30 21.03 -11.04
N LYS A 396 0.10 21.89 -10.07
CA LYS A 396 0.87 23.13 -9.92
C LYS A 396 2.38 22.86 -9.79
N PHE A 397 2.75 21.59 -9.57
CA PHE A 397 4.14 21.16 -9.40
C PHE A 397 4.94 21.22 -10.70
N ASP A 398 4.36 20.88 -11.85
CA ASP A 398 5.03 20.98 -13.17
C ASP A 398 5.38 22.43 -13.50
N GLU A 399 4.43 23.37 -13.30
CA GLU A 399 4.67 24.80 -13.48
C GLU A 399 5.69 25.37 -12.48
N TYR A 400 5.59 24.96 -11.21
CA TYR A 400 6.59 25.29 -10.21
C TYR A 400 7.98 24.84 -10.63
N LEU A 401 8.12 23.58 -11.05
CA LEU A 401 9.40 23.00 -11.43
C LEU A 401 10.00 23.72 -12.64
N GLN A 402 9.19 24.05 -13.66
CA GLN A 402 9.59 24.85 -14.81
C GLN A 402 10.15 26.21 -14.35
N ASN A 403 9.39 26.95 -13.55
CA ASN A 403 9.78 28.26 -13.07
C ASN A 403 11.05 28.18 -12.18
N ARG A 404 11.09 27.22 -11.28
CA ARG A 404 12.20 27.05 -10.34
C ARG A 404 13.52 26.74 -11.05
N LEU A 405 13.54 25.79 -11.98
CA LEU A 405 14.73 25.43 -12.73
C LEU A 405 15.20 26.57 -13.64
N SER A 406 14.26 27.25 -14.32
CA SER A 406 14.60 28.41 -15.16
C SER A 406 15.22 29.54 -14.33
N ASN A 407 14.65 29.86 -13.16
CA ASN A 407 15.13 30.94 -12.32
C ASN A 407 16.47 30.62 -11.63
N VAL A 408 16.59 29.40 -11.08
CA VAL A 408 17.77 29.03 -10.29
C VAL A 408 18.95 28.60 -11.19
N LEU A 409 18.72 27.79 -12.21
CA LEU A 409 19.79 27.27 -13.07
C LEU A 409 20.01 28.16 -14.30
N GLY A 410 19.01 28.93 -14.74
CA GLY A 410 19.09 29.78 -15.93
C GLY A 410 18.85 29.00 -17.23
N VAL A 411 18.20 27.85 -17.18
CA VAL A 411 17.91 26.98 -18.32
C VAL A 411 16.50 27.21 -18.89
N ASN A 412 16.26 26.79 -20.13
CA ASN A 412 14.92 26.66 -20.67
C ASN A 412 14.31 25.34 -20.22
N VAL A 413 13.01 25.33 -19.92
CA VAL A 413 12.31 24.11 -19.51
C VAL A 413 11.06 23.91 -20.36
N GLU A 414 10.93 22.76 -20.98
CA GLU A 414 9.77 22.32 -21.75
C GLU A 414 8.99 21.26 -20.98
N LEU A 415 7.67 21.44 -20.92
CA LEU A 415 6.74 20.53 -20.27
C LEU A 415 6.13 19.60 -21.30
N ASP A 416 6.49 18.33 -21.27
CA ASP A 416 6.04 17.27 -22.20
C ASP A 416 4.86 16.49 -21.59
N LYS A 417 3.64 16.98 -21.83
CA LYS A 417 2.38 16.38 -21.35
C LYS A 417 1.95 15.26 -22.28
N ILE A 418 1.98 14.02 -21.77
CA ILE A 418 1.66 12.84 -22.59
C ILE A 418 0.64 11.93 -21.89
N GLU A 419 -0.06 11.12 -22.69
CA GLU A 419 -1.02 10.13 -22.18
C GLU A 419 -0.31 9.09 -21.30
N GLY A 420 -1.00 8.61 -20.25
CA GLY A 420 -0.40 7.76 -19.22
C GLY A 420 0.21 6.44 -19.73
N THR A 421 -0.37 5.83 -20.77
CA THR A 421 0.18 4.60 -21.39
C THR A 421 1.48 4.92 -22.15
N VAL A 422 1.50 6.06 -22.86
CA VAL A 422 2.70 6.55 -23.56
C VAL A 422 3.79 6.90 -22.56
N PHE A 423 3.44 7.57 -21.45
CA PHE A 423 4.36 7.83 -20.36
C PHE A 423 5.05 6.56 -19.84
N LYS A 424 4.26 5.51 -19.54
CA LYS A 424 4.79 4.21 -19.08
C LYS A 424 5.73 3.58 -20.12
N LYS A 425 5.38 3.65 -21.42
CA LYS A 425 6.19 3.10 -22.50
C LYS A 425 7.51 3.84 -22.61
N ARG A 426 7.49 5.18 -22.71
CA ARG A 426 8.69 6.01 -22.82
C ARG A 426 9.60 5.88 -21.59
N ASN A 427 9.02 5.82 -20.38
CA ASN A 427 9.81 5.55 -19.19
C ASN A 427 10.55 4.20 -19.25
N LYS A 428 9.89 3.12 -19.68
CA LYS A 428 10.52 1.79 -19.81
C LYS A 428 11.63 1.75 -20.85
N SER A 429 11.53 2.54 -21.93
CA SER A 429 12.53 2.59 -23.01
C SER A 429 13.62 3.64 -22.81
N LEU A 430 13.63 4.36 -21.66
CA LEU A 430 14.54 5.48 -21.40
C LEU A 430 14.44 6.61 -22.44
N ASP A 431 13.25 6.82 -23.03
CA ASP A 431 12.97 7.89 -23.97
C ASP A 431 12.41 9.13 -23.24
N TYR A 432 13.24 9.73 -22.41
CA TYR A 432 12.94 10.94 -21.63
C TYR A 432 14.25 11.56 -21.08
N GLN A 433 14.20 12.80 -20.62
CA GLN A 433 15.28 13.42 -19.84
C GLN A 433 14.94 13.39 -18.34
N VAL A 434 13.82 13.98 -17.97
CA VAL A 434 13.34 14.10 -16.60
C VAL A 434 11.88 13.68 -16.52
N GLY A 435 11.49 13.05 -15.45
CA GLY A 435 10.10 12.74 -15.12
C GLY A 435 9.90 12.71 -13.61
N PHE A 436 8.65 12.57 -13.17
CA PHE A 436 8.36 12.41 -11.75
C PHE A 436 7.33 11.32 -11.48
N LYS A 437 7.43 10.74 -10.31
CA LYS A 437 6.62 9.63 -9.81
C LYS A 437 6.50 9.67 -8.29
N SER A 438 5.61 8.83 -7.79
CA SER A 438 5.61 8.44 -6.38
C SER A 438 5.97 6.96 -6.22
N TRP A 439 6.54 6.61 -5.08
CA TRP A 439 6.77 5.23 -4.68
C TRP A 439 6.41 5.03 -3.22
N GLY A 440 5.64 3.97 -2.93
CA GLY A 440 5.35 3.51 -1.58
C GLY A 440 6.01 2.15 -1.35
N GLY A 441 7.12 2.14 -0.62
CA GLY A 441 7.87 0.92 -0.30
C GLY A 441 7.30 0.11 0.87
N GLY A 442 6.24 0.63 1.52
CA GLY A 442 5.77 0.10 2.80
C GLY A 442 6.52 0.73 3.97
N ILE A 443 6.18 0.28 5.18
CA ILE A 443 6.73 0.85 6.42
C ILE A 443 7.72 -0.08 7.12
N ASP A 444 7.84 -1.28 6.65
CA ASP A 444 8.51 -2.41 7.31
C ASP A 444 10.03 -2.49 7.03
N THR A 445 10.51 -1.89 5.93
CA THR A 445 11.93 -1.98 5.59
C THR A 445 12.37 -0.94 4.56
N PRO A 446 13.57 -0.34 4.72
CA PRO A 446 14.23 0.48 3.71
C PRO A 446 14.52 -0.25 2.40
N ALA A 447 14.69 -1.58 2.45
CA ALA A 447 15.03 -2.38 1.28
C ALA A 447 14.05 -2.20 0.12
N ARG A 448 12.75 -2.10 0.38
CA ARG A 448 11.73 -1.95 -0.67
C ARG A 448 11.80 -0.63 -1.46
N TYR A 449 12.48 0.36 -0.92
CA TYR A 449 12.79 1.60 -1.63
C TYR A 449 14.08 1.44 -2.45
N LEU A 450 15.10 0.88 -1.82
CA LEU A 450 16.42 0.80 -2.42
C LEU A 450 16.52 -0.32 -3.47
N ASP A 451 15.76 -1.39 -3.35
CA ASP A 451 15.67 -2.48 -4.34
C ASP A 451 15.23 -1.99 -5.74
N LEU A 452 14.54 -0.84 -5.83
CA LEU A 452 14.13 -0.26 -7.12
C LEU A 452 15.29 0.07 -8.06
N PHE A 453 16.47 0.32 -7.52
CA PHE A 453 17.65 0.74 -8.27
C PHE A 453 18.73 -0.35 -8.35
N LEU A 454 18.38 -1.58 -7.95
CA LEU A 454 19.24 -2.74 -8.19
C LEU A 454 19.25 -3.14 -9.67
N PRO A 455 20.36 -3.70 -10.19
CA PRO A 455 20.44 -4.20 -11.55
C PRO A 455 19.29 -5.18 -11.88
N GLY A 456 18.69 -5.00 -13.05
CA GLY A 456 17.58 -5.83 -13.51
C GLY A 456 16.19 -5.39 -13.05
N ASN A 457 16.06 -4.44 -12.12
CA ASN A 457 14.77 -3.86 -11.78
C ASN A 457 14.27 -2.96 -12.92
N LYS A 458 13.02 -3.19 -13.38
CA LYS A 458 12.42 -2.49 -14.52
C LYS A 458 11.26 -1.57 -14.12
N ILE A 459 11.04 -1.36 -12.83
CA ILE A 459 9.93 -0.52 -12.35
C ILE A 459 10.24 0.95 -12.58
N VAL A 460 11.48 1.37 -12.29
CA VAL A 460 11.95 2.74 -12.50
C VAL A 460 13.31 2.72 -13.18
N PRO A 461 13.38 2.44 -14.49
CA PRO A 461 14.65 2.45 -15.20
C PRO A 461 15.12 3.91 -15.34
N ILE A 462 16.28 4.19 -14.77
CA ILE A 462 16.97 5.49 -14.87
C ILE A 462 18.30 5.39 -15.63
N GLY A 463 18.58 4.21 -16.18
CA GLY A 463 19.83 3.99 -16.94
C GLY A 463 21.09 3.98 -16.09
N TRP A 464 20.97 3.75 -14.78
CA TRP A 464 22.05 3.77 -13.80
C TRP A 464 22.34 2.38 -13.23
N GLU A 465 23.61 2.10 -13.07
CA GLU A 465 24.12 0.93 -12.34
C GLU A 465 25.33 1.37 -11.51
N ASN A 466 25.39 0.91 -10.26
CA ASN A 466 26.49 1.18 -9.35
C ASN A 466 26.77 -0.08 -8.51
N ASN A 467 27.98 -0.61 -8.65
CA ASN A 467 28.36 -1.86 -7.99
C ASN A 467 28.47 -1.72 -6.47
N GLU A 468 28.95 -0.56 -5.98
CA GLU A 468 29.04 -0.29 -4.54
C GLU A 468 27.64 -0.21 -3.92
N TYR A 469 26.73 0.55 -4.55
CA TYR A 469 25.34 0.60 -4.13
C TYR A 469 24.70 -0.79 -4.07
N THR A 470 24.91 -1.57 -5.12
CA THR A 470 24.37 -2.94 -5.22
C THR A 470 24.90 -3.83 -4.09
N ASP A 471 26.20 -3.82 -3.84
CA ASP A 471 26.81 -4.58 -2.75
C ASP A 471 26.26 -4.17 -1.39
N LEU A 472 26.15 -2.86 -1.12
CA LEU A 472 25.64 -2.33 0.13
C LEU A 472 24.19 -2.79 0.39
N VAL A 473 23.30 -2.67 -0.60
CA VAL A 473 21.90 -3.08 -0.45
C VAL A 473 21.78 -4.59 -0.23
N LEU A 474 22.49 -5.40 -1.02
CA LEU A 474 22.43 -6.85 -0.89
C LEU A 474 23.04 -7.35 0.43
N ARG A 475 24.12 -6.73 0.92
CA ARG A 475 24.68 -7.03 2.24
C ARG A 475 23.75 -6.61 3.37
N ALA A 476 23.12 -5.44 3.27
CA ALA A 476 22.13 -5.00 4.25
C ALA A 476 20.97 -6.00 4.39
N LYS A 477 20.49 -6.52 3.27
CA LYS A 477 19.42 -7.55 3.28
C LYS A 477 19.86 -8.87 3.91
N LYS A 478 21.15 -9.21 3.87
CA LYS A 478 21.70 -10.46 4.45
C LYS A 478 22.12 -10.32 5.91
N SER A 479 22.44 -9.12 6.35
CA SER A 479 22.92 -8.90 7.73
C SER A 479 21.81 -9.15 8.75
N SER A 480 22.16 -9.81 9.85
CA SER A 480 21.32 -9.95 11.05
C SER A 480 21.66 -8.93 12.13
N ASP A 481 22.77 -8.18 11.96
CA ASP A 481 23.15 -7.11 12.88
C ASP A 481 22.44 -5.80 12.51
N PHE A 482 21.71 -5.24 13.48
CA PHE A 482 20.94 -4.02 13.29
C PHE A 482 21.82 -2.83 12.86
N ASN A 483 22.94 -2.62 13.52
CA ASN A 483 23.79 -1.46 13.28
C ASN A 483 24.50 -1.57 11.92
N GLU A 484 24.99 -2.76 11.58
CA GLU A 484 25.55 -3.02 10.24
C GLU A 484 24.49 -2.77 9.17
N LYS A 485 23.29 -3.34 9.31
CA LYS A 485 22.19 -3.16 8.38
C LYS A 485 21.82 -1.69 8.18
N LEU A 486 21.72 -0.93 9.27
CA LEU A 486 21.43 0.50 9.25
C LEU A 486 22.51 1.28 8.49
N GLU A 487 23.78 1.06 8.80
CA GLU A 487 24.89 1.78 8.15
C GLU A 487 25.02 1.43 6.66
N LEU A 488 24.75 0.19 6.28
CA LEU A 488 24.76 -0.23 4.88
C LEU A 488 23.63 0.44 4.08
N PHE A 489 22.39 0.45 4.59
CA PHE A 489 21.28 1.16 3.93
C PHE A 489 21.51 2.66 3.87
N LYS A 490 22.02 3.28 4.93
CA LYS A 490 22.36 4.69 5.00
C LYS A 490 23.40 5.08 3.94
N LYS A 491 24.48 4.29 3.78
CA LYS A 491 25.49 4.51 2.76
C LYS A 491 24.90 4.34 1.34
N ALA A 492 24.10 3.31 1.12
CA ALA A 492 23.46 3.11 -0.18
C ALA A 492 22.56 4.30 -0.55
N GLU A 493 21.74 4.79 0.40
CA GLU A 493 20.88 5.94 0.16
C GLU A 493 21.69 7.23 -0.08
N MET A 494 22.83 7.41 0.60
CA MET A 494 23.74 8.52 0.37
C MET A 494 24.30 8.50 -1.07
N ILE A 495 24.75 7.34 -1.55
CA ILE A 495 25.19 7.19 -2.95
C ILE A 495 24.08 7.57 -3.92
N LEU A 496 22.89 7.02 -3.75
CA LEU A 496 21.76 7.24 -4.66
C LEU A 496 21.34 8.71 -4.73
N LEU A 497 21.32 9.43 -3.60
CA LEU A 497 20.70 10.74 -3.49
C LEU A 497 21.67 11.92 -3.48
N ALA A 498 22.85 11.76 -2.90
CA ALA A 498 23.79 12.85 -2.70
C ALA A 498 25.05 12.74 -3.57
N GLU A 499 25.61 11.54 -3.74
CA GLU A 499 26.86 11.36 -4.47
C GLU A 499 26.62 11.23 -5.97
N GLU A 500 25.73 10.32 -6.37
CA GLU A 500 25.38 10.08 -7.77
C GLU A 500 24.12 10.82 -8.20
N CYS A 501 23.24 11.15 -7.25
CA CYS A 501 22.00 11.86 -7.48
C CYS A 501 21.14 11.24 -8.60
N GLY A 502 20.87 9.94 -8.49
CA GLY A 502 20.08 9.20 -9.48
C GLY A 502 18.63 9.67 -9.56
N ILE A 503 18.11 10.11 -8.43
CA ILE A 503 16.76 10.65 -8.25
C ILE A 503 16.79 11.84 -7.28
N ALA A 504 15.70 12.64 -7.28
CA ALA A 504 15.54 13.78 -6.38
C ALA A 504 14.17 13.70 -5.66
N PRO A 505 14.10 13.10 -4.46
CA PRO A 505 12.92 13.15 -3.61
C PRO A 505 12.56 14.59 -3.23
N TYR A 506 11.24 14.90 -3.15
CA TYR A 506 10.81 16.25 -2.78
C TYR A 506 9.70 16.30 -1.73
N ALA A 507 8.81 15.31 -1.66
CA ALA A 507 7.74 15.31 -0.66
C ALA A 507 7.39 13.89 -0.17
N ASN A 508 7.16 13.74 1.12
CA ASN A 508 6.49 12.59 1.70
C ASN A 508 4.99 12.83 1.65
N GLN A 509 4.25 11.92 1.04
CA GLN A 509 2.80 12.01 0.95
C GLN A 509 2.16 11.72 2.30
N THR A 510 1.05 12.40 2.59
CA THR A 510 0.20 12.11 3.74
C THR A 510 -1.10 11.46 3.31
N TYR A 511 -1.79 10.90 4.27
CA TYR A 511 -3.16 10.43 4.11
C TYR A 511 -4.08 11.22 5.06
N ASN A 512 -5.33 11.42 4.62
CA ASN A 512 -6.37 12.07 5.40
C ASN A 512 -7.66 11.29 5.20
N ILE A 513 -8.15 10.68 6.26
CA ILE A 513 -9.36 9.86 6.30
C ILE A 513 -10.37 10.60 7.16
N PHE A 514 -11.52 10.93 6.59
CA PHE A 514 -12.62 11.57 7.31
C PHE A 514 -13.76 10.59 7.50
N MET A 515 -14.39 10.63 8.68
CA MET A 515 -15.49 9.74 9.01
C MET A 515 -16.57 10.44 9.84
N GLN A 516 -17.80 9.94 9.74
CA GLN A 516 -18.90 10.36 10.59
C GLN A 516 -18.56 10.11 12.05
N THR A 517 -18.85 11.06 12.94
CA THR A 517 -18.46 10.96 14.37
C THR A 517 -19.12 9.81 15.13
N LYS A 518 -20.24 9.28 14.62
CA LYS A 518 -20.89 8.06 15.15
C LYS A 518 -20.07 6.78 14.94
N LEU A 519 -19.15 6.78 13.93
CA LEU A 519 -18.28 5.64 13.64
C LEU A 519 -17.07 5.68 14.58
N LYS A 520 -16.91 4.65 15.39
CA LYS A 520 -15.87 4.52 16.41
C LYS A 520 -15.05 3.24 16.22
N GLY A 521 -13.89 3.17 16.89
CA GLY A 521 -13.06 1.98 16.89
C GLY A 521 -12.41 1.67 15.53
N VAL A 522 -12.43 2.64 14.61
CA VAL A 522 -11.69 2.53 13.35
C VAL A 522 -10.20 2.54 13.65
N LYS A 523 -9.50 1.53 13.18
CA LYS A 523 -8.05 1.41 13.30
C LYS A 523 -7.42 1.46 11.90
N GLN A 524 -6.12 1.28 11.81
CA GLN A 524 -5.41 1.22 10.54
C GLN A 524 -4.71 -0.14 10.42
N PHE A 525 -4.77 -0.76 9.24
CA PHE A 525 -3.86 -1.85 8.89
C PHE A 525 -2.47 -1.29 8.62
N TYR A 526 -2.40 -0.29 7.75
CA TYR A 526 -1.20 0.44 7.38
C TYR A 526 -1.52 1.92 7.29
N PRO A 527 -0.55 2.81 7.36
CA PRO A 527 -0.76 4.23 7.11
C PRO A 527 -1.54 4.47 5.81
N GLY A 528 -2.63 5.22 5.91
CA GLY A 528 -3.50 5.54 4.77
C GLY A 528 -4.56 4.48 4.41
N THR A 529 -4.67 3.41 5.18
CA THR A 529 -5.76 2.43 5.07
C THR A 529 -6.51 2.34 6.39
N TYR A 530 -7.82 2.20 6.33
CA TYR A 530 -8.62 2.03 7.53
C TYR A 530 -9.11 0.60 7.68
N ASN A 531 -9.19 0.16 8.93
CA ASN A 531 -9.67 -1.16 9.33
C ASN A 531 -10.99 -1.01 10.09
N LEU A 532 -12.06 -1.53 9.50
CA LEU A 532 -13.40 -1.54 10.08
C LEU A 532 -13.75 -2.86 10.78
N LYS A 533 -12.80 -3.81 10.85
CA LYS A 533 -13.02 -5.17 11.41
C LYS A 533 -13.63 -5.10 12.81
N TYR A 534 -13.15 -4.18 13.63
CA TYR A 534 -13.61 -3.99 15.01
C TYR A 534 -14.26 -2.63 15.27
N ALA A 535 -14.58 -1.90 14.21
CA ALA A 535 -15.33 -0.65 14.32
C ALA A 535 -16.75 -0.91 14.85
N PHE A 536 -17.37 0.15 15.38
CA PHE A 536 -18.75 0.10 15.86
C PHE A 536 -19.46 1.45 15.65
N ILE A 537 -20.78 1.42 15.60
CA ILE A 537 -21.59 2.62 15.55
C ILE A 537 -22.05 2.94 16.97
N GLU A 538 -21.73 4.15 17.41
CA GLU A 538 -22.22 4.74 18.65
C GLU A 538 -23.57 5.41 18.36
N ASP A 539 -24.61 5.02 19.11
CA ASP A 539 -25.99 5.51 18.94
C ASP A 539 -26.16 6.95 19.41
#